data_23a3476462c00de1e48c3ef8f11e2e8d
#
_entry.id   23a3476462c00de1e48c3ef8f11e2e8d
#
_cell.length_a   1.000
_cell.length_b   1.000
_cell.length_c   1.000
_cell.angle_alpha   90.00
_cell.angle_beta   90.00
_cell.angle_gamma   90.00
#
_symmetry.space_group_name_H-M   'P 1'
#
loop_
_entity.id
_entity.type
_entity.pdbx_description
1 polymer ?
#
loop_
_entity_poly.entity_id
_entity_poly.type
_entity_poly.pdbx_seq_one_letter_code
_entity_poly.pdbx_strand_id
1 'polypeptide(L)'
;MMKKRKKKKLHPVRLFFRLLLSAVLAVVLYFGGMSWVILHTWKTSSGTPSDGIIVLGAAVWNGKPSPALRERIEIALDAWNNKLAPRIIATGGIGLPGEPSEAATIKAYLVQRGVPADAILVEDKSRSTYENLQNSRELMERYDMRSAILVTHGYHAFRARMMADMLDIDSTVEPVQVRPLRLAYYTLRECGGVAYLFVTDPLRFIKALL
;
A
#
# COMPACT_ATOMS: atom_id res chain seq x y z
N MET A 1 11.38 -59.18 28.34
CA MET A 1 12.43 -58.76 27.39
C MET A 1 11.94 -57.55 26.56
N MET A 2 12.34 -56.34 26.92
CA MET A 2 11.93 -55.13 26.18
C MET A 2 12.87 -54.92 24.99
N LYS A 3 12.34 -54.99 23.75
CA LYS A 3 13.07 -54.66 22.52
C LYS A 3 13.38 -53.18 22.48
N LYS A 4 14.66 -52.76 22.70
CA LYS A 4 15.12 -51.40 22.46
C LYS A 4 14.93 -51.01 21.01
N ARG A 5 13.99 -50.08 20.72
CA ARG A 5 13.83 -49.47 19.40
C ARG A 5 15.11 -48.71 19.03
N LYS A 6 15.88 -49.20 18.08
CA LYS A 6 17.02 -48.47 17.49
C LYS A 6 16.52 -47.18 16.86
N LYS A 7 16.86 -46.00 17.42
CA LYS A 7 16.62 -44.70 16.77
C LYS A 7 17.42 -44.72 15.45
N LYS A 8 16.70 -44.70 14.30
CA LYS A 8 17.31 -44.55 12.97
C LYS A 8 18.01 -43.17 12.95
N LYS A 9 19.33 -43.13 12.90
CA LYS A 9 20.10 -41.92 12.65
C LYS A 9 19.74 -41.39 11.25
N LEU A 10 19.20 -40.21 11.14
CA LEU A 10 18.99 -39.57 9.84
C LEU A 10 20.33 -39.31 9.17
N HIS A 11 20.48 -39.77 7.94
CA HIS A 11 21.72 -39.52 7.17
C HIS A 11 21.82 -38.00 6.89
N PRO A 12 22.91 -37.29 7.20
CA PRO A 12 23.01 -35.84 7.16
C PRO A 12 22.64 -35.25 5.78
N VAL A 13 23.01 -35.93 4.70
CA VAL A 13 22.67 -35.52 3.33
C VAL A 13 21.13 -35.54 3.10
N ARG A 14 20.46 -36.58 3.59
CA ARG A 14 18.98 -36.66 3.47
C ARG A 14 18.28 -35.58 4.30
N LEU A 15 18.83 -35.25 5.46
CA LEU A 15 18.35 -34.17 6.31
C LEU A 15 18.47 -32.81 5.59
N PHE A 16 19.65 -32.54 5.01
CA PHE A 16 19.91 -31.33 4.23
C PHE A 16 18.91 -31.17 3.09
N PHE A 17 18.70 -32.18 2.24
CA PHE A 17 17.74 -32.10 1.15
C PHE A 17 16.29 -31.91 1.62
N ARG A 18 15.91 -32.52 2.75
CA ARG A 18 14.57 -32.31 3.34
C ARG A 18 14.40 -30.88 3.82
N LEU A 19 15.40 -30.32 4.51
CA LEU A 19 15.35 -28.92 4.96
C LEU A 19 15.32 -27.95 3.77
N LEU A 20 16.14 -28.19 2.76
CA LEU A 20 16.12 -27.38 1.52
C LEU A 20 14.76 -27.44 0.83
N LEU A 21 14.20 -28.63 0.65
CA LEU A 21 12.88 -28.80 0.04
C LEU A 21 11.79 -28.11 0.87
N SER A 22 11.84 -28.23 2.21
CA SER A 22 10.89 -27.55 3.09
C SER A 22 11.00 -26.02 3.00
N ALA A 23 12.22 -25.49 2.92
CA ALA A 23 12.45 -24.05 2.74
C ALA A 23 11.91 -23.56 1.40
N VAL A 24 12.19 -24.28 0.30
CA VAL A 24 11.65 -23.94 -1.02
C VAL A 24 10.12 -23.99 -1.02
N LEU A 25 9.52 -25.02 -0.42
CA LEU A 25 8.07 -25.13 -0.31
C LEU A 25 7.48 -23.97 0.51
N ALA A 26 8.09 -23.60 1.63
CA ALA A 26 7.65 -22.46 2.44
C ALA A 26 7.68 -21.14 1.66
N VAL A 27 8.74 -20.91 0.85
CA VAL A 27 8.84 -19.72 -0.03
C VAL A 27 7.72 -19.74 -1.08
N VAL A 28 7.49 -20.87 -1.75
CA VAL A 28 6.43 -21.01 -2.76
C VAL A 28 5.05 -20.76 -2.16
N LEU A 29 4.78 -21.33 -0.98
CA LEU A 29 3.51 -21.13 -0.27
C LEU A 29 3.33 -19.68 0.17
N TYR A 30 4.40 -19.02 0.66
CA TYR A 30 4.36 -17.60 1.01
C TYR A 30 4.01 -16.74 -0.20
N PHE A 31 4.78 -16.84 -1.31
CA PHE A 31 4.55 -16.01 -2.49
C PHE A 31 3.20 -16.32 -3.17
N GLY A 32 2.79 -17.58 -3.21
CA GLY A 32 1.49 -17.98 -3.75
C GLY A 32 0.33 -17.45 -2.91
N GLY A 33 0.36 -17.66 -1.61
CA GLY A 33 -0.65 -17.18 -0.67
C GLY A 33 -0.74 -15.66 -0.63
N MET A 34 0.42 -14.98 -0.53
CA MET A 34 0.47 -13.51 -0.51
C MET A 34 0.00 -12.90 -1.84
N SER A 35 0.38 -13.48 -2.99
CA SER A 35 -0.14 -13.05 -4.28
C SER A 35 -1.66 -13.17 -4.36
N TRP A 36 -2.21 -14.26 -3.83
CA TRP A 36 -3.66 -14.43 -3.74
C TRP A 36 -4.31 -13.34 -2.88
N VAL A 37 -3.78 -13.06 -1.69
CA VAL A 37 -4.26 -11.99 -0.79
C VAL A 37 -4.24 -10.64 -1.49
N ILE A 38 -3.12 -10.26 -2.13
CA ILE A 38 -2.96 -8.99 -2.85
C ILE A 38 -4.02 -8.87 -3.96
N LEU A 39 -4.16 -9.90 -4.80
CA LEU A 39 -5.10 -9.88 -5.91
C LEU A 39 -6.56 -9.96 -5.44
N HIS A 40 -6.84 -10.65 -4.34
CA HIS A 40 -8.16 -10.70 -3.71
C HIS A 40 -8.53 -9.32 -3.15
N THR A 41 -7.66 -8.71 -2.35
CA THR A 41 -7.85 -7.34 -1.82
C THR A 41 -8.11 -6.35 -2.95
N TRP A 42 -7.34 -6.40 -4.05
CA TRP A 42 -7.58 -5.53 -5.19
C TRP A 42 -9.01 -5.64 -5.74
N LYS A 43 -9.52 -6.87 -5.88
CA LYS A 43 -10.85 -7.11 -6.47
C LYS A 43 -12.00 -6.79 -5.53
N THR A 44 -11.78 -6.87 -4.23
CA THR A 44 -12.84 -6.76 -3.22
C THR A 44 -12.85 -5.44 -2.48
N SER A 45 -11.77 -4.64 -2.59
CA SER A 45 -11.71 -3.32 -1.97
C SER A 45 -12.58 -2.32 -2.72
N SER A 46 -13.26 -1.48 -1.94
CA SER A 46 -14.00 -0.30 -2.39
C SER A 46 -13.97 0.73 -1.29
N GLY A 47 -13.85 2.01 -1.68
CA GLY A 47 -13.93 3.13 -0.75
C GLY A 47 -15.35 3.26 -0.18
N THR A 48 -15.44 3.52 1.11
CA THR A 48 -16.70 3.86 1.79
C THR A 48 -16.69 5.31 2.25
N PRO A 49 -17.85 5.98 2.44
CA PRO A 49 -17.90 7.34 2.93
C PRO A 49 -17.02 7.54 4.16
N SER A 50 -16.14 8.54 4.12
CA SER A 50 -15.09 8.82 5.11
C SER A 50 -14.87 10.33 5.26
N ASP A 51 -14.01 10.76 6.19
CA ASP A 51 -13.72 12.18 6.42
C ASP A 51 -12.71 12.74 5.41
N GLY A 52 -11.88 11.89 4.81
CA GLY A 52 -10.87 12.31 3.84
C GLY A 52 -10.55 11.27 2.77
N ILE A 53 -9.96 11.72 1.66
CA ILE A 53 -9.37 10.89 0.62
C ILE A 53 -7.87 11.12 0.64
N ILE A 54 -7.07 10.08 0.90
CA ILE A 54 -5.61 10.14 0.85
C ILE A 54 -5.16 9.63 -0.52
N VAL A 55 -4.62 10.51 -1.35
CA VAL A 55 -4.07 10.15 -2.66
C VAL A 55 -2.59 9.85 -2.52
N LEU A 56 -2.21 8.58 -2.59
CA LEU A 56 -0.80 8.20 -2.49
C LEU A 56 -0.03 8.62 -3.73
N GLY A 57 1.14 9.21 -3.52
CA GLY A 57 2.04 9.63 -4.58
C GLY A 57 2.55 8.47 -5.45
N ALA A 58 2.98 8.78 -6.66
CA ALA A 58 3.61 7.82 -7.58
C ALA A 58 4.84 8.39 -8.26
N ALA A 59 4.69 9.25 -9.26
CA ALA A 59 5.80 9.96 -9.89
C ALA A 59 5.33 11.19 -10.66
N VAL A 60 6.22 12.17 -10.80
CA VAL A 60 6.04 13.35 -11.66
C VAL A 60 7.11 13.30 -12.75
N TRP A 61 6.73 13.56 -14.00
CA TRP A 61 7.60 13.57 -15.16
C TRP A 61 7.40 14.86 -15.95
N ASN A 62 8.44 15.67 -16.10
CA ASN A 62 8.39 16.94 -16.84
C ASN A 62 7.26 17.86 -16.34
N GLY A 63 7.13 18.01 -15.04
CA GLY A 63 6.12 18.85 -14.38
C GLY A 63 4.68 18.33 -14.46
N LYS A 64 4.45 17.11 -14.95
CA LYS A 64 3.13 16.50 -15.12
C LYS A 64 3.02 15.18 -14.36
N PRO A 65 1.81 14.79 -13.92
CA PRO A 65 1.64 13.49 -13.29
C PRO A 65 1.99 12.37 -14.28
N SER A 66 2.78 11.40 -13.83
CA SER A 66 2.98 10.15 -14.58
C SER A 66 1.63 9.47 -14.88
N PRO A 67 1.54 8.54 -15.83
CA PRO A 67 0.31 7.78 -16.06
C PRO A 67 -0.26 7.17 -14.78
N ALA A 68 0.61 6.58 -13.96
CA ALA A 68 0.21 5.99 -12.69
C ALA A 68 -0.33 7.02 -11.68
N LEU A 69 0.30 8.19 -11.57
CA LEU A 69 -0.18 9.24 -10.69
C LEU A 69 -1.51 9.80 -11.20
N ARG A 70 -1.65 10.01 -12.50
CA ARG A 70 -2.88 10.47 -13.11
C ARG A 70 -4.06 9.52 -12.86
N GLU A 71 -3.85 8.21 -13.00
CA GLU A 71 -4.88 7.21 -12.71
C GLU A 71 -5.37 7.31 -11.25
N ARG A 72 -4.47 7.52 -10.29
CA ARG A 72 -4.85 7.75 -8.88
C ARG A 72 -5.64 9.04 -8.71
N ILE A 73 -5.22 10.13 -9.36
CA ILE A 73 -5.91 11.42 -9.28
C ILE A 73 -7.34 11.31 -9.84
N GLU A 74 -7.54 10.61 -10.96
CA GLU A 74 -8.88 10.42 -11.54
C GLU A 74 -9.79 9.62 -10.59
N ILE A 75 -9.29 8.55 -9.96
CA ILE A 75 -10.06 7.80 -8.95
C ILE A 75 -10.40 8.67 -7.73
N ALA A 76 -9.48 9.52 -7.29
CA ALA A 76 -9.74 10.45 -6.19
C ALA A 76 -10.79 11.52 -6.58
N LEU A 77 -10.74 11.99 -7.82
CA LEU A 77 -11.74 12.91 -8.37
C LEU A 77 -13.12 12.26 -8.44
N ASP A 78 -13.21 11.01 -8.88
CA ASP A 78 -14.45 10.24 -8.91
C ASP A 78 -15.02 10.05 -7.49
N ALA A 79 -14.18 9.69 -6.51
CA ALA A 79 -14.59 9.58 -5.11
C ALA A 79 -15.08 10.92 -4.54
N TRP A 80 -14.40 12.03 -4.88
CA TRP A 80 -14.83 13.37 -4.52
C TRP A 80 -16.19 13.75 -5.14
N ASN A 81 -16.35 13.53 -6.45
CA ASN A 81 -17.61 13.84 -7.17
C ASN A 81 -18.79 13.02 -6.64
N ASN A 82 -18.54 11.79 -6.22
CA ASN A 82 -19.50 10.91 -5.55
C ASN A 82 -19.73 11.28 -4.08
N LYS A 83 -19.11 12.37 -3.56
CA LYS A 83 -19.25 12.85 -2.19
C LYS A 83 -18.86 11.82 -1.12
N LEU A 84 -17.90 10.97 -1.43
CA LEU A 84 -17.41 9.97 -0.48
C LEU A 84 -16.59 10.59 0.65
N ALA A 85 -15.99 11.78 0.44
CA ALA A 85 -15.35 12.54 1.51
C ALA A 85 -15.31 14.04 1.21
N PRO A 86 -15.34 14.92 2.24
CA PRO A 86 -15.32 16.37 2.07
C PRO A 86 -13.92 16.98 1.90
N ARG A 87 -12.86 16.19 2.06
CA ARG A 87 -11.47 16.65 1.96
C ARG A 87 -10.59 15.65 1.21
N ILE A 88 -9.53 16.18 0.58
CA ILE A 88 -8.50 15.36 -0.08
C ILE A 88 -7.14 15.69 0.55
N ILE A 89 -6.35 14.68 0.89
CA ILE A 89 -4.95 14.79 1.27
C ILE A 89 -4.13 14.33 0.07
N ALA A 90 -3.49 15.26 -0.61
CA ALA A 90 -2.53 14.99 -1.67
C ALA A 90 -1.17 14.68 -1.03
N THR A 91 -0.58 13.51 -1.29
CA THR A 91 0.67 13.09 -0.65
C THR A 91 1.79 12.81 -1.64
N GLY A 92 3.02 12.99 -1.19
CA GLY A 92 4.23 12.67 -1.91
C GLY A 92 5.15 13.86 -2.12
N GLY A 93 6.41 13.69 -1.72
CA GLY A 93 7.44 14.70 -1.85
C GLY A 93 7.99 14.85 -3.27
N ILE A 94 9.17 15.45 -3.38
CA ILE A 94 9.89 15.61 -4.64
C ILE A 94 10.60 14.30 -4.98
N GLY A 95 10.19 13.67 -6.07
CA GLY A 95 10.78 12.42 -6.54
C GLY A 95 12.08 12.61 -7.32
N LEU A 96 12.16 13.65 -8.15
CA LEU A 96 13.33 14.00 -8.96
C LEU A 96 13.71 15.47 -8.74
N PRO A 97 15.01 15.81 -8.66
CA PRO A 97 15.45 17.20 -8.56
C PRO A 97 14.92 18.07 -9.69
N GLY A 98 14.39 19.25 -9.35
CA GLY A 98 13.81 20.18 -10.31
C GLY A 98 12.36 19.93 -10.69
N GLU A 99 11.77 18.82 -10.29
CA GLU A 99 10.34 18.55 -10.44
C GLU A 99 9.53 19.12 -9.27
N PRO A 100 8.26 19.46 -9.45
CA PRO A 100 7.35 19.74 -8.35
C PRO A 100 7.13 18.47 -7.50
N SER A 101 6.69 18.65 -6.26
CA SER A 101 6.29 17.51 -5.43
C SER A 101 5.08 16.77 -6.06
N GLU A 102 4.98 15.47 -5.80
CA GLU A 102 3.83 14.67 -6.23
C GLU A 102 2.53 15.28 -5.68
N ALA A 103 2.54 15.68 -4.40
CA ALA A 103 1.40 16.32 -3.75
C ALA A 103 0.98 17.66 -4.40
N ALA A 104 1.94 18.52 -4.73
CA ALA A 104 1.64 19.77 -5.44
C ALA A 104 1.05 19.51 -6.82
N THR A 105 1.57 18.50 -7.53
CA THR A 105 1.06 18.09 -8.86
C THR A 105 -0.35 17.52 -8.76
N ILE A 106 -0.66 16.69 -7.74
CA ILE A 106 -2.01 16.19 -7.47
C ILE A 106 -2.97 17.38 -7.23
N LYS A 107 -2.58 18.30 -6.34
CA LYS A 107 -3.42 19.48 -6.03
C LYS A 107 -3.69 20.32 -7.28
N ALA A 108 -2.65 20.65 -8.05
CA ALA A 108 -2.81 21.46 -9.28
C ALA A 108 -3.79 20.79 -10.26
N TYR A 109 -3.67 19.48 -10.45
CA TYR A 109 -4.54 18.72 -11.34
C TYR A 109 -6.01 18.71 -10.87
N LEU A 110 -6.24 18.45 -9.56
CA LEU A 110 -7.59 18.43 -8.99
C LEU A 110 -8.27 19.81 -9.03
N VAL A 111 -7.52 20.89 -8.77
CA VAL A 111 -8.04 22.27 -8.87
C VAL A 111 -8.43 22.59 -10.32
N GLN A 112 -7.66 22.19 -11.32
CA GLN A 112 -8.03 22.34 -12.73
C GLN A 112 -9.31 21.59 -13.11
N ARG A 113 -9.68 20.55 -12.34
CA ARG A 113 -10.91 19.77 -12.52
C ARG A 113 -12.07 20.24 -11.63
N GLY A 114 -11.93 21.39 -10.96
CA GLY A 114 -13.00 22.03 -10.22
C GLY A 114 -13.07 21.68 -8.73
N VAL A 115 -12.11 20.93 -8.18
CA VAL A 115 -12.05 20.71 -6.73
C VAL A 115 -11.58 22.00 -6.06
N PRO A 116 -12.28 22.53 -5.05
CA PRO A 116 -11.86 23.73 -4.32
C PRO A 116 -10.48 23.57 -3.69
N ALA A 117 -9.63 24.57 -3.83
CA ALA A 117 -8.23 24.49 -3.36
C ALA A 117 -8.10 24.35 -1.84
N ASP A 118 -9.06 24.83 -1.07
CA ASP A 118 -9.18 24.73 0.39
C ASP A 118 -9.66 23.35 0.87
N ALA A 119 -10.29 22.58 0.00
CA ALA A 119 -10.63 21.19 0.25
C ALA A 119 -9.43 20.23 0.10
N ILE A 120 -8.29 20.71 -0.46
CA ILE A 120 -7.11 19.88 -0.75
C ILE A 120 -5.95 20.26 0.19
N LEU A 121 -5.66 19.37 1.12
CA LEU A 121 -4.48 19.43 2.00
C LEU A 121 -3.25 18.84 1.27
N VAL A 122 -2.08 19.41 1.50
CA VAL A 122 -0.84 19.01 0.82
C VAL A 122 0.15 18.45 1.85
N GLU A 123 0.63 17.25 1.59
CA GLU A 123 1.73 16.60 2.28
C GLU A 123 2.87 16.36 1.27
N ASP A 124 3.89 17.18 1.26
CA ASP A 124 4.95 17.23 0.24
C ASP A 124 6.34 16.88 0.76
N LYS A 125 6.45 16.32 1.97
CA LYS A 125 7.73 16.00 2.63
C LYS A 125 8.14 14.54 2.56
N SER A 126 7.17 13.65 2.39
CA SER A 126 7.35 12.20 2.41
C SER A 126 8.19 11.68 1.24
N ARG A 127 8.94 10.59 1.52
CA ARG A 127 9.80 9.88 0.56
C ARG A 127 9.43 8.41 0.42
N SER A 128 8.44 7.96 1.16
CA SER A 128 7.95 6.57 1.15
C SER A 128 6.45 6.51 1.41
N THR A 129 5.81 5.39 1.07
CA THR A 129 4.39 5.21 1.37
C THR A 129 4.09 5.27 2.87
N TYR A 130 5.00 4.75 3.71
CA TYR A 130 4.84 4.82 5.15
C TYR A 130 4.85 6.28 5.66
N GLU A 131 5.79 7.09 5.17
CA GLU A 131 5.85 8.51 5.49
C GLU A 131 4.63 9.28 4.94
N ASN A 132 4.15 8.95 3.71
CA ASN A 132 2.90 9.52 3.18
C ASN A 132 1.76 9.35 4.18
N LEU A 133 1.58 8.14 4.70
CA LEU A 133 0.51 7.80 5.64
C LEU A 133 0.76 8.41 7.02
N GLN A 134 1.99 8.37 7.52
CA GLN A 134 2.36 8.96 8.82
C GLN A 134 2.08 10.47 8.84
N ASN A 135 2.53 11.19 7.81
CA ASN A 135 2.32 12.63 7.71
C ASN A 135 0.84 12.96 7.41
N SER A 136 0.14 12.08 6.66
CA SER A 136 -1.32 12.21 6.48
C SER A 136 -2.07 12.09 7.79
N ARG A 137 -1.67 11.17 8.68
CA ARG A 137 -2.26 11.03 10.01
C ARG A 137 -2.16 12.33 10.82
N GLU A 138 -1.00 13.00 10.79
CA GLU A 138 -0.82 14.30 11.46
C GLU A 138 -1.78 15.37 10.90
N LEU A 139 -2.02 15.36 9.57
CA LEU A 139 -3.02 16.22 8.95
C LEU A 139 -4.44 15.82 9.35
N MET A 140 -4.75 14.53 9.40
CA MET A 140 -6.07 14.05 9.85
C MET A 140 -6.35 14.49 11.27
N GLU A 141 -5.40 14.35 12.19
CA GLU A 141 -5.53 14.81 13.58
C GLU A 141 -5.76 16.34 13.66
N ARG A 142 -5.02 17.13 12.88
CA ARG A 142 -5.14 18.59 12.84
C ARG A 142 -6.49 19.08 12.32
N TYR A 143 -7.11 18.32 11.42
CA TYR A 143 -8.38 18.69 10.78
C TYR A 143 -9.57 17.87 11.29
N ASP A 144 -9.43 17.18 12.43
CA ASP A 144 -10.45 16.34 13.09
C ASP A 144 -11.06 15.29 12.15
N MET A 145 -10.23 14.68 11.31
CA MET A 145 -10.62 13.57 10.43
C MET A 145 -10.31 12.24 11.14
N ARG A 146 -11.25 11.32 11.17
CA ARG A 146 -11.15 10.02 11.87
C ARG A 146 -10.98 8.85 10.93
N SER A 147 -11.46 9.00 9.69
CA SER A 147 -11.46 7.96 8.67
C SER A 147 -10.97 8.48 7.32
N ALA A 148 -10.42 7.59 6.50
CA ALA A 148 -9.92 7.96 5.17
C ALA A 148 -10.16 6.88 4.12
N ILE A 149 -10.26 7.31 2.86
CA ILE A 149 -10.20 6.45 1.68
C ILE A 149 -8.78 6.55 1.12
N LEU A 150 -8.06 5.44 1.08
CA LEU A 150 -6.74 5.38 0.44
C LEU A 150 -6.90 5.15 -1.06
N VAL A 151 -6.38 6.04 -1.88
CA VAL A 151 -6.38 5.89 -3.34
C VAL A 151 -4.99 5.46 -3.81
N THR A 152 -4.93 4.27 -4.37
CA THR A 152 -3.68 3.68 -4.89
C THR A 152 -3.97 2.61 -5.96
N HIS A 153 -2.91 2.03 -6.58
CA HIS A 153 -3.10 0.90 -7.50
C HIS A 153 -3.48 -0.38 -6.76
N GLY A 154 -4.31 -1.19 -7.39
CA GLY A 154 -4.84 -2.41 -6.77
C GLY A 154 -3.78 -3.39 -6.29
N TYR A 155 -2.67 -3.57 -7.04
CA TYR A 155 -1.55 -4.40 -6.57
C TYR A 155 -0.89 -3.88 -5.29
N HIS A 156 -1.01 -2.58 -4.98
CA HIS A 156 -0.46 -1.93 -3.79
C HIS A 156 -1.48 -1.81 -2.64
N ALA A 157 -2.77 -2.04 -2.90
CA ALA A 157 -3.88 -1.82 -1.98
C ALA A 157 -3.68 -2.52 -0.63
N PHE A 158 -3.32 -3.81 -0.64
CA PHE A 158 -3.10 -4.59 0.58
C PHE A 158 -1.99 -3.99 1.45
N ARG A 159 -0.82 -3.69 0.87
CA ARG A 159 0.30 -3.15 1.64
C ARG A 159 0.05 -1.71 2.12
N ALA A 160 -0.62 -0.88 1.33
CA ALA A 160 -1.01 0.47 1.75
C ALA A 160 -1.97 0.43 2.94
N ARG A 161 -2.98 -0.44 2.90
CA ARG A 161 -3.90 -0.64 4.01
C ARG A 161 -3.17 -1.17 5.26
N MET A 162 -2.33 -2.19 5.11
CA MET A 162 -1.52 -2.71 6.21
C MET A 162 -0.70 -1.62 6.89
N MET A 163 -0.06 -0.73 6.12
CA MET A 163 0.68 0.41 6.67
C MET A 163 -0.23 1.41 7.40
N ALA A 164 -1.45 1.66 6.89
CA ALA A 164 -2.43 2.51 7.54
C ALA A 164 -2.89 1.90 8.89
N ASP A 165 -3.18 0.59 8.91
CA ASP A 165 -3.54 -0.15 10.12
C ASP A 165 -2.39 -0.12 11.16
N MET A 166 -1.13 -0.26 10.72
CA MET A 166 0.06 -0.11 11.58
C MET A 166 0.21 1.30 12.18
N LEU A 167 -0.40 2.30 11.55
CA LEU A 167 -0.41 3.70 12.00
C LEU A 167 -1.71 4.09 12.70
N ASP A 168 -2.58 3.15 13.00
CA ASP A 168 -3.90 3.37 13.61
C ASP A 168 -4.77 4.36 12.79
N ILE A 169 -4.69 4.31 11.46
CA ILE A 169 -5.56 5.06 10.54
C ILE A 169 -6.73 4.17 10.15
N ASP A 170 -7.95 4.54 10.56
CA ASP A 170 -9.16 3.88 10.07
C ASP A 170 -9.32 4.18 8.57
N SER A 171 -9.19 3.16 7.74
CA SER A 171 -9.17 3.37 6.31
C SER A 171 -9.81 2.26 5.49
N THR A 172 -10.41 2.67 4.37
CA THR A 172 -10.77 1.80 3.27
C THR A 172 -9.89 2.10 2.06
N VAL A 173 -9.89 1.24 1.05
CA VAL A 173 -9.09 1.46 -0.16
C VAL A 173 -10.00 1.54 -1.38
N GLU A 174 -9.85 2.61 -2.17
CA GLU A 174 -10.42 2.73 -3.50
C GLU A 174 -9.30 2.49 -4.53
N PRO A 175 -9.20 1.28 -5.08
CA PRO A 175 -8.06 0.90 -5.90
C PRO A 175 -8.24 1.31 -7.37
N VAL A 176 -7.17 1.80 -8.00
CA VAL A 176 -7.09 1.89 -9.46
C VAL A 176 -7.26 0.50 -10.07
N GLN A 177 -8.24 0.34 -10.95
CA GLN A 177 -8.57 -0.96 -11.56
C GLN A 177 -7.76 -1.30 -12.82
N VAL A 178 -6.95 -0.36 -13.32
CA VAL A 178 -6.11 -0.61 -14.51
C VAL A 178 -5.03 -1.65 -14.20
N ARG A 179 -5.00 -2.71 -14.98
CA ARG A 179 -3.97 -3.76 -14.86
C ARG A 179 -2.68 -3.33 -15.54
N PRO A 180 -1.56 -3.25 -14.81
CA PRO A 180 -0.28 -2.93 -15.42
C PRO A 180 0.21 -4.10 -16.30
N LEU A 181 0.93 -3.77 -17.38
CA LEU A 181 1.53 -4.76 -18.29
C LEU A 181 2.43 -5.79 -17.56
N ARG A 182 3.06 -5.38 -16.45
CA ARG A 182 3.95 -6.23 -15.63
C ARG A 182 3.31 -6.62 -14.30
N LEU A 183 2.06 -7.04 -14.30
CA LEU A 183 1.33 -7.37 -13.06
C LEU A 183 2.10 -8.36 -12.16
N ALA A 184 2.65 -9.44 -12.73
CA ALA A 184 3.42 -10.41 -11.95
C ALA A 184 4.61 -9.77 -11.22
N TYR A 185 5.35 -8.89 -11.90
CA TYR A 185 6.46 -8.15 -11.28
C TYR A 185 5.98 -7.29 -10.10
N TYR A 186 4.91 -6.52 -10.29
CA TYR A 186 4.38 -5.68 -9.20
C TYR A 186 3.86 -6.51 -8.04
N THR A 187 3.15 -7.61 -8.31
CA THR A 187 2.65 -8.51 -7.26
C THR A 187 3.81 -9.11 -6.44
N LEU A 188 4.85 -9.62 -7.09
CA LEU A 188 6.03 -10.16 -6.41
C LEU A 188 6.78 -9.09 -5.60
N ARG A 189 6.89 -7.88 -6.14
CA ARG A 189 7.47 -6.73 -5.42
C ARG A 189 6.68 -6.42 -4.14
N GLU A 190 5.34 -6.43 -4.22
CA GLU A 190 4.49 -6.19 -3.06
C GLU A 190 4.59 -7.33 -2.03
N CYS A 191 4.71 -8.60 -2.46
CA CYS A 191 5.02 -9.71 -1.53
C CYS A 191 6.31 -9.43 -0.74
N GLY A 192 7.38 -9.00 -1.43
CA GLY A 192 8.62 -8.59 -0.77
C GLY A 192 8.44 -7.40 0.17
N GLY A 193 7.64 -6.42 -0.24
CA GLY A 193 7.30 -5.26 0.60
C GLY A 193 6.56 -5.62 1.88
N VAL A 194 5.62 -6.57 1.84
CA VAL A 194 4.92 -7.08 3.02
C VAL A 194 5.88 -7.84 3.96
N ALA A 195 6.75 -8.69 3.41
CA ALA A 195 7.78 -9.37 4.21
C ALA A 195 8.72 -8.37 4.89
N TYR A 196 9.10 -7.30 4.18
CA TYR A 196 9.92 -6.23 4.74
C TYR A 196 9.24 -5.54 5.93
N LEU A 197 7.94 -5.23 5.85
CA LEU A 197 7.18 -4.64 6.97
C LEU A 197 7.20 -5.56 8.20
N PHE A 198 6.98 -6.87 7.99
CA PHE A 198 7.04 -7.83 9.09
C PHE A 198 8.42 -7.87 9.77
N VAL A 199 9.51 -7.81 8.99
CA VAL A 199 10.88 -7.87 9.53
C VAL A 199 11.27 -6.58 10.24
N THR A 200 10.84 -5.42 9.72
CA THR A 200 11.25 -4.11 10.26
C THR A 200 10.43 -3.66 11.47
N ASP A 201 9.14 -4.01 11.54
CA ASP A 201 8.29 -3.69 12.67
C ASP A 201 7.28 -4.83 12.96
N PRO A 202 7.75 -5.97 13.49
CA PRO A 202 6.90 -7.15 13.69
C PRO A 202 5.76 -6.91 14.69
N LEU A 203 5.95 -6.05 15.68
CA LEU A 203 4.93 -5.79 16.69
C LEU A 203 3.74 -5.03 16.14
N ARG A 204 3.98 -3.95 15.40
CA ARG A 204 2.91 -3.19 14.72
C ARG A 204 2.27 -4.02 13.60
N PHE A 205 3.07 -4.78 12.88
CA PHE A 205 2.57 -5.68 11.83
C PHE A 205 1.58 -6.70 12.39
N ILE A 206 1.92 -7.37 13.52
CA ILE A 206 1.02 -8.35 14.18
C ILE A 206 -0.23 -7.65 14.70
N LYS A 207 -0.10 -6.46 15.32
CA LYS A 207 -1.25 -5.67 15.80
C LYS A 207 -2.21 -5.33 14.66
N ALA A 208 -1.69 -5.00 13.48
CA ALA A 208 -2.49 -4.66 12.29
C ALA A 208 -3.20 -5.86 11.64
N LEU A 209 -2.85 -7.10 12.03
CA LEU A 209 -3.52 -8.33 11.57
C LEU A 209 -4.64 -8.81 12.51
N LEU A 210 -4.67 -8.31 13.76
CA LEU A 210 -5.64 -8.72 14.79
C LEU A 210 -6.84 -7.76 14.85
#